data_ccf9cec73d0bdfb5160f34ae031cecd3
#
_entry.id   ccf9cec73d0bdfb5160f34ae031cecd3
#
_cell.length_a   1.000
_cell.length_b   1.000
_cell.length_c   1.000
_cell.angle_alpha   90.00
_cell.angle_beta   90.00
_cell.angle_gamma   90.00
#
_symmetry.space_group_name_H-M   'P 1'
#
loop_
_entity.id
_entity.type
_entity.pdbx_description
1 polymer ?
#
loop_
_entity_poly.entity_id
_entity_poly.type
_entity_poly.pdbx_seq_one_letter_code
_entity_poly.pdbx_strand_id
1 'polypeptide(L)'
;GQTEAGRTDAPITRAPAEAARNEAVRCNRKVQVTYHRAFDMLDDQFAAQDTLIELGFTRVLTSGGAACVPDGLGRLRELSEYAAGRIQIQAGGGVTVDLIPALKETGVSAIHLSAKRTMTSDGGPGGGGDGVMVCRTDRDVVRAAVAAAR
;
A
#
# COMPACT_ATOMS: atom_id res chain seq x y z
N GLY A 1 -9.76 7.57 -7.42
CA GLY A 1 -10.08 7.03 -8.70
C GLY A 1 -9.12 7.45 -9.80
N GLN A 2 -9.29 6.81 -10.90
CA GLN A 2 -8.53 7.03 -12.13
C GLN A 2 -9.53 7.37 -13.25
N THR A 3 -9.14 8.27 -14.14
CA THR A 3 -9.91 8.60 -15.36
C THR A 3 -9.68 7.54 -16.44
N GLU A 4 -10.51 7.53 -17.49
CA GLU A 4 -10.28 6.69 -18.68
C GLU A 4 -8.94 6.98 -19.37
N ALA A 5 -8.41 8.20 -19.20
CA ALA A 5 -7.12 8.64 -19.73
C ALA A 5 -5.93 8.30 -18.80
N GLY A 6 -6.04 7.32 -17.90
CA GLY A 6 -4.95 6.88 -17.03
C GLY A 6 -4.41 7.93 -16.03
N ARG A 7 -5.21 8.96 -15.73
CA ARG A 7 -4.82 10.04 -14.80
C ARG A 7 -5.56 9.94 -13.48
N THR A 8 -5.04 10.57 -12.44
CA THR A 8 -5.76 10.73 -11.16
C THR A 8 -7.05 11.53 -11.41
N ASP A 9 -8.18 10.94 -11.05
CA ASP A 9 -9.47 11.63 -11.02
C ASP A 9 -9.52 12.55 -9.78
N ALA A 10 -9.04 13.77 -9.96
CA ALA A 10 -8.88 14.71 -8.86
C ALA A 10 -10.21 15.04 -8.15
N PRO A 11 -11.35 15.32 -8.83
CA PRO A 11 -12.63 15.56 -8.17
C PRO A 11 -13.09 14.41 -7.28
N ILE A 12 -13.12 13.18 -7.83
CA ILE A 12 -13.55 11.97 -7.10
C ILE A 12 -12.56 11.64 -5.97
N THR A 13 -11.27 11.90 -6.16
CA THR A 13 -10.23 11.62 -5.17
C THR A 13 -10.24 12.63 -4.03
N ARG A 14 -10.57 13.89 -4.33
CA ARG A 14 -10.63 15.00 -3.36
C ARG A 14 -11.71 14.81 -2.30
N ALA A 15 -12.93 14.51 -2.71
CA ALA A 15 -14.09 14.50 -1.84
C ALA A 15 -13.94 13.60 -0.58
N PRO A 16 -13.55 12.31 -0.67
CA PRO A 16 -13.38 11.48 0.52
C PRO A 16 -12.19 11.93 1.38
N ALA A 17 -11.13 12.48 0.79
CA ALA A 17 -9.97 12.98 1.53
C ALA A 17 -10.33 14.23 2.34
N GLU A 18 -11.12 15.15 1.78
CA GLU A 18 -11.65 16.33 2.48
C GLU A 18 -12.62 15.94 3.59
N ALA A 19 -13.53 15.01 3.32
CA ALA A 19 -14.47 14.51 4.33
C ALA A 19 -13.74 13.92 5.54
N ALA A 20 -12.72 13.09 5.31
CA ALA A 20 -11.91 12.51 6.38
C ALA A 20 -11.17 13.59 7.21
N ARG A 21 -10.59 14.60 6.54
CA ARG A 21 -9.90 15.71 7.23
C ARG A 21 -10.87 16.59 8.03
N ASN A 22 -12.02 16.93 7.45
CA ASN A 22 -13.03 17.75 8.13
C ASN A 22 -13.54 17.04 9.40
N GLU A 23 -13.80 15.74 9.31
CA GLU A 23 -14.20 14.96 10.49
C GLU A 23 -13.08 14.85 11.52
N ALA A 24 -11.83 14.69 11.09
CA ALA A 24 -10.69 14.68 12.00
C ALA A 24 -10.54 15.99 12.77
N VAL A 25 -10.74 17.14 12.10
CA VAL A 25 -10.76 18.47 12.74
C VAL A 25 -11.89 18.56 13.77
N ARG A 26 -13.11 18.13 13.41
CA ARG A 26 -14.24 18.09 14.32
C ARG A 26 -13.98 17.28 15.59
N CYS A 27 -13.29 16.16 15.44
CA CYS A 27 -12.94 15.25 16.54
C CYS A 27 -11.63 15.61 17.24
N ASN A 28 -10.99 16.73 16.89
CA ASN A 28 -9.65 17.12 17.37
C ASN A 28 -8.61 16.00 17.21
N ARG A 29 -8.59 15.35 16.04
CA ARG A 29 -7.67 14.24 15.70
C ARG A 29 -6.87 14.58 14.46
N LYS A 30 -5.67 14.02 14.37
CA LYS A 30 -4.89 13.98 13.12
C LYS A 30 -5.29 12.75 12.32
N VAL A 31 -5.52 12.90 11.03
CA VAL A 31 -5.79 11.80 10.10
C VAL A 31 -4.70 11.73 9.04
N GLN A 32 -4.31 10.52 8.69
CA GLN A 32 -3.47 10.25 7.52
C GLN A 32 -4.36 9.68 6.42
N VAL A 33 -4.24 10.23 5.23
CA VAL A 33 -5.01 9.78 4.06
C VAL A 33 -4.06 9.09 3.10
N THR A 34 -4.35 7.83 2.80
CA THR A 34 -3.53 7.00 1.90
C THR A 34 -4.26 6.78 0.58
N TYR A 35 -3.61 7.05 -0.53
CA TYR A 35 -4.08 6.65 -1.85
C TYR A 35 -3.69 5.19 -2.10
N HIS A 36 -4.63 4.40 -2.60
CA HIS A 36 -4.45 2.96 -2.77
C HIS A 36 -3.76 2.60 -4.11
N ARG A 37 -3.62 1.30 -4.37
CA ARG A 37 -2.93 0.74 -5.55
C ARG A 37 -3.53 1.09 -6.93
N ALA A 38 -4.63 1.85 -7.03
CA ALA A 38 -5.00 2.47 -8.29
C ALA A 38 -3.90 3.40 -8.83
N PHE A 39 -2.98 3.83 -7.98
CA PHE A 39 -1.77 4.54 -8.37
C PHE A 39 -0.90 3.74 -9.36
N ASP A 40 -0.85 2.42 -9.20
CA ASP A 40 -0.06 1.54 -10.08
C ASP A 40 -0.61 1.46 -11.51
N MET A 41 -1.85 1.90 -11.72
CA MET A 41 -2.54 1.90 -13.03
C MET A 41 -2.48 3.25 -13.74
N LEU A 42 -1.79 4.25 -13.16
CA LEU A 42 -1.69 5.58 -13.74
C LEU A 42 -0.52 5.64 -14.72
N ASP A 43 -0.73 6.33 -15.85
CA ASP A 43 0.25 6.42 -16.94
C ASP A 43 1.51 7.20 -16.50
N ASP A 44 1.32 8.28 -15.73
CA ASP A 44 2.40 9.09 -15.18
C ASP A 44 2.28 9.14 -13.66
N GLN A 45 3.08 8.31 -13.00
CA GLN A 45 3.09 8.21 -11.54
C GLN A 45 3.72 9.42 -10.85
N PHE A 46 4.60 10.15 -11.51
CA PHE A 46 5.21 11.36 -10.93
C PHE A 46 4.22 12.52 -10.94
N ALA A 47 3.55 12.77 -12.06
CA ALA A 47 2.47 13.76 -12.12
C ALA A 47 1.30 13.41 -11.19
N ALA A 48 0.98 12.12 -11.07
CA ALA A 48 -0.01 11.65 -10.12
C ALA A 48 0.40 11.91 -8.67
N GLN A 49 1.68 11.72 -8.34
CA GLN A 49 2.22 11.99 -7.01
C GLN A 49 2.09 13.48 -6.65
N ASP A 50 2.43 14.39 -7.57
CA ASP A 50 2.24 15.83 -7.35
C ASP A 50 0.76 16.19 -7.15
N THR A 51 -0.13 15.65 -7.96
CA THR A 51 -1.58 15.81 -7.78
C THR A 51 -2.04 15.34 -6.38
N LEU A 52 -1.55 14.21 -5.91
CA LEU A 52 -1.91 13.68 -4.58
C LEU A 52 -1.35 14.54 -3.44
N ILE A 53 -0.16 15.10 -3.62
CA ILE A 53 0.43 16.06 -2.67
C ILE A 53 -0.45 17.32 -2.59
N GLU A 54 -0.85 17.89 -3.73
CA GLU A 54 -1.74 19.06 -3.80
C GLU A 54 -3.12 18.77 -3.16
N LEU A 55 -3.61 17.55 -3.31
CA LEU A 55 -4.85 17.10 -2.67
C LEU A 55 -4.69 16.79 -1.18
N GLY A 56 -3.47 16.91 -0.63
CA GLY A 56 -3.18 16.71 0.79
C GLY A 56 -3.18 15.24 1.23
N PHE A 57 -2.89 14.31 0.32
CA PHE A 57 -2.62 12.93 0.72
C PHE A 57 -1.29 12.84 1.45
N THR A 58 -1.27 11.99 2.48
CA THR A 58 -0.06 11.80 3.31
C THR A 58 0.75 10.60 2.86
N ARG A 59 0.13 9.68 2.10
CA ARG A 59 0.77 8.42 1.69
C ARG A 59 0.19 7.88 0.39
N VAL A 60 1.03 7.17 -0.35
CA VAL A 60 0.65 6.36 -1.52
C VAL A 60 1.03 4.91 -1.26
N LEU A 61 0.10 3.97 -1.47
CA LEU A 61 0.35 2.54 -1.48
C LEU A 61 0.60 2.09 -2.93
N THR A 62 1.77 1.55 -3.20
CA THR A 62 2.19 1.18 -4.57
C THR A 62 3.10 -0.04 -4.57
N SER A 63 3.12 -0.75 -5.69
CA SER A 63 4.12 -1.77 -6.01
C SER A 63 5.16 -1.26 -7.02
N GLY A 64 5.21 0.06 -7.27
CA GLY A 64 6.05 0.64 -8.30
C GLY A 64 5.50 0.47 -9.71
N GLY A 65 4.16 0.37 -9.86
CA GLY A 65 3.51 0.15 -11.16
C GLY A 65 3.63 -1.28 -11.71
N ALA A 66 4.31 -2.17 -10.97
CA ALA A 66 4.45 -3.57 -11.34
C ALA A 66 3.32 -4.44 -10.76
N ALA A 67 3.18 -5.67 -11.23
CA ALA A 67 2.24 -6.64 -10.67
C ALA A 67 2.51 -6.91 -9.18
N CYS A 68 3.79 -6.98 -8.81
CA CYS A 68 4.25 -7.17 -7.44
C CYS A 68 5.53 -6.37 -7.16
N VAL A 69 5.79 -6.12 -5.88
CA VAL A 69 6.91 -5.30 -5.40
C VAL A 69 8.29 -5.78 -5.86
N PRO A 70 8.63 -7.09 -5.92
CA PRO A 70 9.92 -7.53 -6.44
C PRO A 70 10.27 -6.96 -7.81
N ASP A 71 9.29 -6.84 -8.71
CA ASP A 71 9.48 -6.33 -10.06
C ASP A 71 9.50 -4.79 -10.12
N GLY A 72 9.04 -4.12 -9.06
CA GLY A 72 8.88 -2.67 -8.97
C GLY A 72 9.94 -1.94 -8.14
N LEU A 73 10.98 -2.62 -7.62
CA LEU A 73 11.96 -2.02 -6.70
C LEU A 73 12.64 -0.77 -7.27
N GLY A 74 13.02 -0.79 -8.56
CA GLY A 74 13.63 0.37 -9.22
C GLY A 74 12.70 1.58 -9.22
N ARG A 75 11.44 1.37 -9.59
CA ARG A 75 10.43 2.44 -9.62
C ARG A 75 10.10 2.93 -8.20
N LEU A 76 10.06 2.06 -7.21
CA LEU A 76 9.86 2.45 -5.81
C LEU A 76 10.95 3.39 -5.32
N ARG A 77 12.21 3.15 -5.72
CA ARG A 77 13.33 4.04 -5.42
C ARG A 77 13.12 5.41 -6.09
N GLU A 78 12.85 5.43 -7.39
CA GLU A 78 12.61 6.68 -8.13
C GLU A 78 11.46 7.50 -7.52
N LEU A 79 10.34 6.85 -7.16
CA LEU A 79 9.20 7.50 -6.51
C LEU A 79 9.54 8.03 -5.12
N SER A 80 10.37 7.30 -4.35
CA SER A 80 10.81 7.73 -3.02
C SER A 80 11.74 8.94 -3.09
N GLU A 81 12.67 8.94 -4.04
CA GLU A 81 13.57 10.06 -4.32
C GLU A 81 12.78 11.30 -4.78
N TYR A 82 11.86 11.11 -5.72
CA TYR A 82 10.99 12.19 -6.22
C TYR A 82 10.07 12.74 -5.14
N ALA A 83 9.57 11.89 -4.25
CA ALA A 83 8.75 12.31 -3.10
C ALA A 83 9.48 13.33 -2.22
N ALA A 84 10.77 13.16 -2.00
CA ALA A 84 11.61 14.05 -1.19
C ALA A 84 10.96 14.40 0.16
N GLY A 85 10.25 13.46 0.78
CA GLY A 85 9.53 13.65 2.05
C GLY A 85 8.19 14.39 1.96
N ARG A 86 7.77 14.87 0.78
CA ARG A 86 6.49 15.58 0.58
C ARG A 86 5.27 14.67 0.74
N ILE A 87 5.43 13.38 0.43
CA ILE A 87 4.44 12.33 0.60
C ILE A 87 5.16 11.02 0.94
N GLN A 88 4.57 10.17 1.75
CA GLN A 88 5.15 8.88 2.09
C GLN A 88 4.88 7.85 0.99
N ILE A 89 5.91 7.12 0.57
CA ILE A 89 5.76 5.96 -0.31
C ILE A 89 5.69 4.72 0.55
N GLN A 90 4.58 3.98 0.43
CA GLN A 90 4.36 2.70 1.11
C GLN A 90 4.41 1.58 0.10
N ALA A 91 5.41 0.70 0.21
CA ALA A 91 5.51 -0.47 -0.64
C ALA A 91 4.50 -1.54 -0.24
N GLY A 92 3.74 -2.06 -1.21
CA GLY A 92 2.77 -3.14 -0.96
C GLY A 92 2.29 -3.83 -2.23
N GLY A 93 2.07 -5.13 -2.09
CA GLY A 93 1.74 -6.05 -3.18
C GLY A 93 2.81 -7.12 -3.36
N GLY A 94 2.60 -8.29 -2.76
CA GLY A 94 3.55 -9.40 -2.81
C GLY A 94 4.80 -9.23 -1.92
N VAL A 95 4.73 -8.38 -0.89
CA VAL A 95 5.84 -8.21 0.04
C VAL A 95 5.98 -9.43 0.94
N THR A 96 7.20 -9.96 1.02
CA THR A 96 7.64 -11.02 1.94
C THR A 96 8.66 -10.47 2.92
N VAL A 97 8.93 -11.21 3.99
CA VAL A 97 9.92 -10.80 5.01
C VAL A 97 11.32 -10.66 4.39
N ASP A 98 11.70 -11.57 3.51
CA ASP A 98 13.02 -11.59 2.87
C ASP A 98 13.25 -10.40 1.93
N LEU A 99 12.18 -9.76 1.46
CA LEU A 99 12.24 -8.59 0.60
C LEU A 99 12.46 -7.28 1.37
N ILE A 100 12.22 -7.27 2.68
CA ILE A 100 12.27 -6.05 3.50
C ILE A 100 13.64 -5.35 3.44
N PRO A 101 14.80 -6.04 3.50
CA PRO A 101 16.10 -5.39 3.36
C PRO A 101 16.24 -4.61 2.04
N ALA A 102 15.86 -5.23 0.91
CA ALA A 102 15.90 -4.57 -0.40
C ALA A 102 14.94 -3.37 -0.47
N LEU A 103 13.77 -3.46 0.16
CA LEU A 103 12.83 -2.34 0.25
C LEU A 103 13.39 -1.18 1.07
N LYS A 104 14.13 -1.43 2.14
CA LYS A 104 14.79 -0.36 2.91
C LYS A 104 15.77 0.43 2.05
N GLU A 105 16.49 -0.23 1.15
CA GLU A 105 17.42 0.42 0.23
C GLU A 105 16.74 1.31 -0.82
N THR A 106 15.44 1.12 -1.07
CA THR A 106 14.67 2.00 -1.98
C THR A 106 14.25 3.32 -1.34
N GLY A 107 14.42 3.48 -0.03
CA GLY A 107 14.02 4.68 0.70
C GLY A 107 12.50 4.80 0.93
N VAL A 108 11.72 3.74 0.74
CA VAL A 108 10.27 3.76 1.05
C VAL A 108 10.03 4.03 2.52
N SER A 109 9.01 4.83 2.82
CA SER A 109 8.69 5.29 4.17
C SER A 109 7.96 4.24 5.00
N ALA A 110 7.31 3.27 4.35
CA ALA A 110 6.51 2.23 5.00
C ALA A 110 6.39 0.99 4.12
N ILE A 111 6.08 -0.13 4.78
CA ILE A 111 5.89 -1.43 4.13
C ILE A 111 4.53 -1.98 4.54
N HIS A 112 3.81 -2.55 3.58
CA HIS A 112 2.52 -3.20 3.77
C HIS A 112 2.61 -4.67 3.34
N LEU A 113 2.30 -5.60 4.24
CA LEU A 113 2.22 -7.02 3.95
C LEU A 113 1.07 -7.66 4.73
N SER A 114 0.52 -8.74 4.20
CA SER A 114 -0.58 -9.48 4.85
C SER A 114 -0.10 -10.39 5.98
N ALA A 115 1.19 -10.71 6.04
CA ALA A 115 1.80 -11.67 6.97
C ALA A 115 1.00 -12.99 7.06
N LYS A 116 0.41 -13.42 5.93
CA LYS A 116 -0.49 -14.59 5.90
C LYS A 116 0.28 -15.89 5.81
N ARG A 117 -0.25 -16.92 6.48
CA ARG A 117 0.06 -18.32 6.25
C ARG A 117 -1.18 -19.03 5.73
N THR A 118 -1.00 -19.81 4.68
CA THR A 118 -2.07 -20.66 4.15
C THR A 118 -2.12 -21.94 4.96
N MET A 119 -3.30 -22.33 5.40
CA MET A 119 -3.57 -23.56 6.15
C MET A 119 -4.72 -24.30 5.51
N THR A 120 -4.66 -25.64 5.56
CA THR A 120 -5.81 -26.46 5.21
C THR A 120 -6.73 -26.54 6.42
N SER A 121 -7.99 -26.18 6.27
CA SER A 121 -9.01 -26.35 7.31
C SER A 121 -9.76 -27.66 7.04
N ASP A 122 -9.90 -28.49 8.07
CA ASP A 122 -10.64 -29.76 8.03
C ASP A 122 -12.15 -29.54 7.96
N GLY A 123 -12.68 -28.62 7.21
CA GLY A 123 -14.11 -28.36 7.06
C GLY A 123 -14.90 -28.42 8.37
N GLY A 124 -15.80 -27.48 8.62
CA GLY A 124 -16.67 -27.54 9.80
C GLY A 124 -17.67 -28.71 9.75
N PRO A 125 -18.46 -28.94 10.82
CA PRO A 125 -19.47 -29.99 10.86
C PRO A 125 -20.43 -29.92 9.67
N GLY A 126 -20.43 -30.97 8.82
CA GLY A 126 -21.23 -31.05 7.61
C GLY A 126 -20.47 -30.78 6.30
N GLY A 127 -19.20 -30.45 6.34
CA GLY A 127 -18.36 -30.27 5.16
C GLY A 127 -17.67 -31.55 4.74
N GLY A 128 -18.08 -32.13 3.62
CA GLY A 128 -17.43 -33.29 3.01
C GLY A 128 -16.07 -32.94 2.42
N GLY A 129 -15.06 -33.55 2.89
CA GLY A 129 -13.95 -34.19 2.20
C GLY A 129 -12.78 -33.38 1.71
N ASP A 130 -12.84 -32.30 1.08
CA ASP A 130 -11.65 -31.60 0.55
C ASP A 130 -11.34 -30.36 1.38
N GLY A 131 -10.20 -30.40 2.09
CA GLY A 131 -9.79 -29.32 2.99
C GLY A 131 -9.81 -27.93 2.33
N VAL A 132 -10.53 -27.00 2.93
CA VAL A 132 -10.62 -25.63 2.42
C VAL A 132 -9.34 -24.89 2.79
N MET A 133 -8.70 -24.30 1.77
CA MET A 133 -7.52 -23.45 1.98
C MET A 133 -7.94 -22.12 2.63
N VAL A 134 -7.51 -21.89 3.85
CA VAL A 134 -7.74 -20.63 4.56
C VAL A 134 -6.45 -19.89 4.80
N CYS A 135 -6.50 -18.57 4.65
CA CYS A 135 -5.37 -17.71 4.98
C CYS A 135 -5.59 -17.07 6.35
N ARG A 136 -4.62 -17.21 7.25
CA ARG A 136 -4.61 -16.52 8.56
C ARG A 136 -3.34 -15.69 8.69
N THR A 137 -3.45 -14.55 9.36
CA THR A 137 -2.27 -13.78 9.76
C THR A 137 -1.44 -14.59 10.75
N ASP A 138 -0.16 -14.76 10.46
CA ASP A 138 0.77 -15.51 11.28
C ASP A 138 1.59 -14.56 12.16
N ARG A 139 1.56 -14.81 13.47
CA ARG A 139 2.24 -13.97 14.45
C ARG A 139 3.76 -13.96 14.29
N ASP A 140 4.35 -15.07 13.88
CA ASP A 140 5.81 -15.19 13.77
C ASP A 140 6.28 -14.49 12.48
N VAL A 141 5.48 -14.53 11.40
CA VAL A 141 5.73 -13.73 10.20
C VAL A 141 5.65 -12.23 10.52
N VAL A 142 4.68 -11.80 11.33
CA VAL A 142 4.60 -10.39 11.78
C VAL A 142 5.84 -10.01 12.60
N ARG A 143 6.28 -10.84 13.54
CA ARG A 143 7.49 -10.59 14.34
C ARG A 143 8.74 -10.49 13.48
N ALA A 144 8.91 -11.41 12.54
CA ALA A 144 10.03 -11.42 11.61
C ALA A 144 10.03 -10.16 10.72
N ALA A 145 8.86 -9.76 10.21
CA ALA A 145 8.73 -8.54 9.43
C ALA A 145 9.08 -7.28 10.22
N VAL A 146 8.62 -7.17 11.47
CA VAL A 146 8.97 -6.05 12.37
C VAL A 146 10.48 -6.04 12.68
N ALA A 147 11.08 -7.20 12.90
CA ALA A 147 12.52 -7.29 13.15
C ALA A 147 13.35 -6.86 11.91
N ALA A 148 12.94 -7.30 10.70
CA ALA A 148 13.62 -6.95 9.46
C ALA A 148 13.46 -5.45 9.08
N ALA A 149 12.36 -4.81 9.49
CA ALA A 149 12.07 -3.41 9.21
C ALA A 149 12.82 -2.42 10.12
N ARG A 150 13.36 -2.87 11.25
CA ARG A 150 14.18 -2.06 12.18
C ARG A 150 15.60 -1.90 11.64
#